data_2e86fb727c8c6bc21b20beb6e7f0f0ad
#
_entry.id   2e86fb727c8c6bc21b20beb6e7f0f0ad
#
_cell.length_a   1.000
_cell.length_b   1.000
_cell.length_c   1.000
_cell.angle_alpha   90.00
_cell.angle_beta   90.00
_cell.angle_gamma   90.00
#
_symmetry.space_group_name_H-M   'P 1'
#
loop_
_entity.id
_entity.type
_entity.pdbx_description
1 polymer ?
#
loop_
_entity_poly.entity_id
_entity_poly.type
_entity_poly.pdbx_seq_one_letter_code
_entity_poly.pdbx_strand_id
1 'polypeptide(L)'
;MCGRFTLRNTKKIKEDFGAEIKPHFNVSPGQNILTVTKKIEMMRWYFNPTWAKKPMNLINARSETLHEKPSFRDAGRCVIPVDGWYEWYRQDGKKQPYFFHNNDDLFLFAAIYTSYQGENGCALVTKNANNNLKRIHHRMPVLLSYNEAKNWINGDDNYNSKLSESTEFYPVSDFVNSPVNNSEICIENLN
;
A
#
# COMPACT_ATOMS: atom_id res chain seq x y z
N MET A 1 2.99 -9.63 -3.81
CA MET A 1 3.11 -8.65 -2.70
C MET A 1 2.95 -7.28 -3.31
N CYS A 2 2.12 -6.43 -2.73
CA CYS A 2 1.87 -5.09 -3.23
C CYS A 2 3.18 -4.30 -3.34
N GLY A 3 3.57 -3.98 -4.56
CA GLY A 3 4.79 -3.23 -4.86
C GLY A 3 4.53 -2.00 -5.72
N ARG A 4 3.25 -1.68 -5.95
CA ARG A 4 2.85 -0.54 -6.76
C ARG A 4 1.42 -0.13 -6.43
N PHE A 5 1.15 1.18 -6.31
CA PHE A 5 -0.19 1.69 -6.06
C PHE A 5 -0.44 3.03 -6.73
N THR A 6 -1.67 3.52 -6.66
CA THR A 6 -2.08 4.83 -7.14
C THR A 6 -2.59 5.72 -5.99
N LEU A 7 -2.40 7.01 -6.12
CA LEU A 7 -3.02 8.03 -5.29
C LEU A 7 -3.37 9.22 -6.18
N ARG A 8 -4.56 9.20 -6.79
CA ARG A 8 -5.01 10.13 -7.83
C ARG A 8 -6.12 11.05 -7.33
N ASN A 9 -6.94 10.57 -6.39
CA ASN A 9 -8.10 11.30 -5.89
C ASN A 9 -7.68 12.43 -4.93
N THR A 10 -7.11 13.49 -5.50
CA THR A 10 -6.59 14.64 -4.75
C THR A 10 -7.68 15.36 -3.98
N LYS A 11 -8.91 15.39 -4.53
CA LYS A 11 -10.07 16.02 -3.88
C LYS A 11 -10.39 15.31 -2.57
N LYS A 12 -10.52 13.98 -2.60
CA LYS A 12 -10.83 13.19 -1.42
C LYS A 12 -9.71 13.23 -0.38
N ILE A 13 -8.45 13.26 -0.81
CA ILE A 13 -7.30 13.45 0.09
C ILE A 13 -7.38 14.81 0.80
N LYS A 14 -7.75 15.86 0.09
CA LYS A 14 -7.90 17.19 0.71
C LYS A 14 -9.08 17.23 1.68
N GLU A 15 -10.20 16.63 1.32
CA GLU A 15 -11.41 16.57 2.16
C GLU A 15 -11.19 15.75 3.45
N ASP A 16 -10.61 14.55 3.34
CA ASP A 16 -10.51 13.60 4.45
C ASP A 16 -9.28 13.86 5.34
N PHE A 17 -8.19 14.38 4.76
CA PHE A 17 -6.91 14.53 5.47
C PHE A 17 -6.37 15.97 5.48
N GLY A 18 -6.97 16.90 4.75
CA GLY A 18 -6.47 18.28 4.64
C GLY A 18 -5.12 18.40 3.92
N ALA A 19 -4.69 17.35 3.20
CA ALA A 19 -3.42 17.33 2.50
C ALA A 19 -3.57 17.70 1.02
N GLU A 20 -2.59 18.40 0.48
CA GLU A 20 -2.51 18.68 -0.96
C GLU A 20 -1.42 17.81 -1.59
N ILE A 21 -1.81 17.06 -2.59
CA ILE A 21 -0.93 16.15 -3.34
C ILE A 21 -1.10 16.37 -4.84
N LYS A 22 -0.12 15.91 -5.61
CA LYS A 22 -0.27 15.74 -7.06
C LYS A 22 -0.77 14.31 -7.36
N PRO A 23 -1.64 14.12 -8.38
CA PRO A 23 -2.06 12.79 -8.79
C PRO A 23 -0.85 11.92 -9.14
N HIS A 24 -0.85 10.69 -8.66
CA HIS A 24 0.19 9.72 -8.97
C HIS A 24 -0.43 8.37 -9.35
N PHE A 25 -0.17 7.94 -10.58
CA PHE A 25 -0.75 6.72 -11.18
C PHE A 25 0.12 5.48 -10.98
N ASN A 26 1.33 5.62 -10.48
CA ASN A 26 2.30 4.52 -10.48
C ASN A 26 3.34 4.67 -9.36
N VAL A 27 2.87 4.83 -8.11
CA VAL A 27 3.74 4.97 -6.94
C VAL A 27 4.54 3.68 -6.73
N SER A 28 5.85 3.80 -6.63
CA SER A 28 6.77 2.68 -6.49
C SER A 28 7.66 2.78 -5.24
N PRO A 29 8.21 1.66 -4.74
CA PRO A 29 9.15 1.68 -3.64
C PRO A 29 10.30 2.67 -3.84
N GLY A 30 10.72 3.29 -2.74
CA GLY A 30 11.77 4.31 -2.73
C GLY A 30 11.27 5.74 -2.89
N GLN A 31 10.02 5.93 -3.23
CA GLN A 31 9.39 7.27 -3.28
C GLN A 31 8.91 7.70 -1.88
N ASN A 32 8.80 9.01 -1.69
CA ASN A 32 8.11 9.58 -0.53
C ASN A 32 6.60 9.52 -0.77
N ILE A 33 5.88 8.97 0.18
CA ILE A 33 4.44 8.72 0.09
C ILE A 33 3.71 9.34 1.25
N LEU A 34 2.46 9.74 1.04
CA LEU A 34 1.58 10.26 2.07
C LEU A 34 1.29 9.17 3.10
N THR A 35 1.57 9.45 4.35
CA THR A 35 1.28 8.57 5.49
C THR A 35 0.52 9.33 6.57
N VAL A 36 -0.32 8.61 7.28
CA VAL A 36 -1.10 9.15 8.40
C VAL A 36 -0.78 8.36 9.66
N THR A 37 -0.27 9.07 10.64
CA THR A 37 -0.08 8.64 12.02
C THR A 37 -1.05 9.46 12.90
N LYS A 38 -0.61 9.99 14.05
CA LYS A 38 -1.33 11.08 14.75
C LYS A 38 -1.24 12.41 13.97
N LYS A 39 -0.41 12.48 12.98
CA LYS A 39 -0.22 13.60 12.04
C LYS A 39 -0.06 13.06 10.62
N ILE A 40 -0.19 13.95 9.66
CA ILE A 40 0.06 13.66 8.25
C ILE A 40 1.50 13.99 7.96
N GLU A 41 2.22 13.09 7.31
CA GLU A 41 3.61 13.29 6.95
C GLU A 41 3.99 12.48 5.71
N MET A 42 5.06 12.90 5.04
CA MET A 42 5.64 12.14 3.94
C MET A 42 6.71 11.20 4.49
N MET A 43 6.60 9.91 4.21
CA MET A 43 7.61 8.91 4.58
C MET A 43 8.13 8.19 3.34
N ARG A 44 9.38 7.78 3.38
CA ARG A 44 9.95 6.96 2.32
C ARG A 44 9.37 5.56 2.35
N TRP A 45 8.91 5.06 1.21
CA TRP A 45 8.46 3.66 1.11
C TRP A 45 9.66 2.71 1.05
N TYR A 46 10.40 2.70 2.13
CA TYR A 46 11.48 1.78 2.48
C TYR A 46 11.60 1.75 3.99
N PHE A 47 11.16 0.68 4.61
CA PHE A 47 11.33 0.46 6.04
C PHE A 47 12.72 -0.13 6.31
N ASN A 48 13.43 0.46 7.25
CA ASN A 48 14.73 -0.03 7.71
C ASN A 48 14.72 -0.18 9.23
N PRO A 49 14.92 -1.39 9.79
CA PRO A 49 14.97 -1.58 11.24
C PRO A 49 16.07 -0.73 11.88
N THR A 50 15.82 -0.18 13.06
CA THR A 50 16.75 0.71 13.77
C THR A 50 18.11 0.07 14.05
N TRP A 51 18.14 -1.26 14.26
CA TRP A 51 19.34 -2.04 14.52
C TRP A 51 20.14 -2.43 13.25
N ALA A 52 19.59 -2.19 12.07
CA ALA A 52 20.25 -2.61 10.83
C ALA A 52 21.49 -1.77 10.54
N LYS A 53 22.64 -2.44 10.34
CA LYS A 53 23.91 -1.77 10.00
C LYS A 53 23.92 -1.16 8.59
N LYS A 54 23.07 -1.72 7.70
CA LYS A 54 22.89 -1.27 6.31
C LYS A 54 21.39 -1.23 6.00
N PRO A 55 20.93 -0.34 5.10
CA PRO A 55 19.53 -0.29 4.68
C PRO A 55 19.06 -1.65 4.16
N MET A 56 17.92 -2.12 4.66
CA MET A 56 17.26 -3.35 4.20
C MET A 56 16.18 -3.06 3.15
N ASN A 57 15.67 -1.83 3.11
CA ASN A 57 14.70 -1.34 2.14
C ASN A 57 13.45 -2.24 2.04
N LEU A 58 12.91 -2.65 3.19
CA LEU A 58 11.75 -3.52 3.28
C LEU A 58 10.50 -2.73 2.85
N ILE A 59 9.76 -3.25 1.87
CA ILE A 59 8.57 -2.58 1.33
C ILE A 59 7.26 -3.16 1.85
N ASN A 60 7.31 -4.39 2.38
CA ASN A 60 6.15 -5.09 2.93
C ASN A 60 6.50 -5.85 4.21
N ALA A 61 5.53 -5.92 5.12
CA ALA A 61 5.54 -6.78 6.30
C ALA A 61 4.32 -7.71 6.29
N ARG A 62 4.48 -8.96 6.69
CA ARG A 62 3.35 -9.89 6.80
C ARG A 62 2.66 -9.71 8.14
N SER A 63 1.34 -9.53 8.14
CA SER A 63 0.54 -9.38 9.36
C SER A 63 0.71 -10.57 10.29
N GLU A 64 0.80 -11.79 9.75
CA GLU A 64 0.89 -13.05 10.49
C GLU A 64 2.16 -13.15 11.36
N THR A 65 3.21 -12.42 11.02
CA THR A 65 4.50 -12.47 11.74
C THR A 65 4.99 -11.10 12.17
N LEU A 66 4.09 -10.11 12.19
CA LEU A 66 4.43 -8.71 12.46
C LEU A 66 5.08 -8.53 13.83
N HIS A 67 4.52 -9.17 14.86
CA HIS A 67 4.99 -9.09 16.24
C HIS A 67 6.16 -10.02 16.57
N GLU A 68 6.36 -11.06 15.76
CA GLU A 68 7.39 -12.06 15.99
C GLU A 68 8.74 -11.64 15.45
N LYS A 69 8.72 -10.98 14.27
CA LYS A 69 9.97 -10.63 13.57
C LYS A 69 10.68 -9.45 14.23
N PRO A 70 11.97 -9.60 14.59
CA PRO A 70 12.77 -8.51 15.18
C PRO A 70 12.79 -7.24 14.34
N SER A 71 12.58 -7.36 13.01
CA SER A 71 12.53 -6.21 12.12
C SER A 71 11.32 -5.32 12.34
N PHE A 72 10.20 -5.86 12.83
CA PHE A 72 8.90 -5.18 12.81
C PHE A 72 8.23 -5.00 14.17
N ARG A 73 8.56 -5.83 15.17
CA ARG A 73 7.85 -5.88 16.46
C ARG A 73 7.81 -4.53 17.20
N ASP A 74 8.84 -3.70 17.03
CA ASP A 74 8.97 -2.40 17.71
C ASP A 74 8.62 -1.21 16.77
N ALA A 75 8.03 -1.49 15.60
CA ALA A 75 7.66 -0.47 14.63
C ALA A 75 6.43 0.33 15.09
N GLY A 76 6.44 1.62 14.80
CA GLY A 76 5.25 2.46 14.89
C GLY A 76 4.23 2.08 13.82
N ARG A 77 2.97 2.48 14.01
CA ARG A 77 1.87 2.20 13.08
C ARG A 77 1.43 3.44 12.36
N CYS A 78 1.19 3.30 11.08
CA CYS A 78 0.62 4.33 10.23
C CYS A 78 -0.36 3.71 9.23
N VAL A 79 -1.07 4.54 8.50
CA VAL A 79 -1.87 4.13 7.35
C VAL A 79 -1.45 4.93 6.13
N ILE A 80 -1.66 4.35 4.95
CA ILE A 80 -1.35 4.95 3.66
C ILE A 80 -2.66 5.02 2.88
N PRO A 81 -3.17 6.25 2.59
CA PRO A 81 -4.29 6.42 1.69
C PRO A 81 -3.89 6.05 0.27
N VAL A 82 -4.71 5.26 -0.41
CA VAL A 82 -4.53 4.87 -1.81
C VAL A 82 -5.90 4.77 -2.49
N ASP A 83 -5.98 4.93 -3.79
CA ASP A 83 -7.21 4.73 -4.57
C ASP A 83 -7.14 3.55 -5.54
N GLY A 84 -6.06 2.78 -5.47
CA GLY A 84 -5.89 1.54 -6.19
C GLY A 84 -4.47 0.99 -6.07
N TRP A 85 -4.29 -0.27 -6.44
CA TRP A 85 -2.97 -0.89 -6.47
C TRP A 85 -2.84 -1.87 -7.61
N TYR A 86 -1.62 -2.34 -7.86
CA TYR A 86 -1.34 -3.29 -8.93
C TYR A 86 -0.80 -4.59 -8.35
N GLU A 87 -1.22 -5.70 -8.97
CA GLU A 87 -0.61 -7.03 -8.83
C GLU A 87 -0.43 -7.67 -10.20
N TRP A 88 0.51 -8.59 -10.30
CA TRP A 88 0.86 -9.24 -11.54
C TRP A 88 0.45 -10.70 -11.53
N TYR A 89 -0.51 -11.04 -12.37
CA TYR A 89 -0.82 -12.43 -12.67
C TYR A 89 0.32 -13.05 -13.46
N ARG A 90 0.78 -14.22 -13.05
CA ARG A 90 1.87 -14.93 -13.72
C ARG A 90 1.32 -16.24 -14.24
N GLN A 91 1.37 -16.42 -15.56
CA GLN A 91 1.02 -17.65 -16.25
C GLN A 91 1.94 -17.84 -17.44
N ASP A 92 2.49 -19.06 -17.61
CA ASP A 92 3.31 -19.48 -18.74
C ASP A 92 4.48 -18.51 -19.07
N GLY A 93 5.15 -18.03 -18.01
CA GLY A 93 6.27 -17.09 -18.13
C GLY A 93 5.88 -15.64 -18.43
N LYS A 94 4.62 -15.37 -18.70
CA LYS A 94 4.08 -14.03 -18.92
C LYS A 94 3.62 -13.39 -17.61
N LYS A 95 3.72 -12.07 -17.55
CA LYS A 95 3.24 -11.25 -16.43
C LYS A 95 2.20 -10.28 -16.98
N GLN A 96 0.94 -10.44 -16.56
CA GLN A 96 -0.13 -9.53 -16.86
C GLN A 96 -0.42 -8.67 -15.63
N PRO A 97 -0.22 -7.33 -15.66
CA PRO A 97 -0.61 -6.46 -14.56
C PRO A 97 -2.13 -6.30 -14.51
N TYR A 98 -2.64 -6.28 -13.29
CA TYR A 98 -4.04 -5.99 -12.96
C TYR A 98 -4.10 -4.80 -12.03
N PHE A 99 -5.04 -3.91 -12.28
CA PHE A 99 -5.34 -2.78 -11.42
C PHE A 99 -6.54 -3.11 -10.53
N PHE A 100 -6.39 -2.91 -9.24
CA PHE A 100 -7.39 -3.14 -8.20
C PHE A 100 -7.89 -1.80 -7.69
N HIS A 101 -9.21 -1.61 -7.57
CA HIS A 101 -9.84 -0.36 -7.18
C HIS A 101 -11.19 -0.60 -6.49
N ASN A 102 -11.77 0.48 -5.96
CA ASN A 102 -13.11 0.52 -5.41
C ASN A 102 -13.81 1.81 -5.89
N ASN A 103 -14.12 1.89 -7.18
CA ASN A 103 -14.83 3.02 -7.81
C ASN A 103 -14.28 4.40 -7.39
N ASP A 104 -12.96 4.56 -7.42
CA ASP A 104 -12.22 5.77 -7.00
C ASP A 104 -12.33 6.15 -5.52
N ASP A 105 -12.96 5.33 -4.69
CA ASP A 105 -12.90 5.49 -3.24
C ASP A 105 -11.51 5.16 -2.69
N LEU A 106 -11.15 5.80 -1.57
CA LEU A 106 -9.87 5.54 -0.92
C LEU A 106 -9.92 4.24 -0.12
N PHE A 107 -8.85 3.46 -0.26
CA PHE A 107 -8.47 2.46 0.72
C PHE A 107 -7.50 3.08 1.73
N LEU A 108 -7.54 2.61 2.95
CA LEU A 108 -6.51 2.88 3.94
C LEU A 108 -5.70 1.60 4.14
N PHE A 109 -4.48 1.57 3.60
CA PHE A 109 -3.58 0.44 3.80
C PHE A 109 -2.97 0.50 5.18
N ALA A 110 -3.05 -0.58 5.95
CA ALA A 110 -2.25 -0.73 7.15
C ALA A 110 -0.76 -0.70 6.78
N ALA A 111 0.00 0.06 7.54
CA ALA A 111 1.44 0.17 7.36
C ALA A 111 2.15 0.32 8.72
N ILE A 112 3.43 0.06 8.70
CA ILE A 112 4.34 0.27 9.84
C ILE A 112 5.45 1.21 9.44
N TYR A 113 6.02 1.91 10.41
CA TYR A 113 7.14 2.83 10.16
C TYR A 113 8.18 2.78 11.28
N THR A 114 9.35 3.26 10.96
CA THR A 114 10.44 3.49 11.92
C THR A 114 11.30 4.65 11.44
N SER A 115 12.07 5.22 12.37
CA SER A 115 13.10 6.20 12.03
C SER A 115 14.45 5.48 11.91
N TYR A 116 15.08 5.58 10.75
CA TYR A 116 16.40 5.04 10.49
C TYR A 116 17.34 6.16 10.04
N GLN A 117 18.41 6.40 10.80
CA GLN A 117 19.38 7.49 10.56
C GLN A 117 18.73 8.89 10.43
N GLY A 118 17.64 9.12 11.19
CA GLY A 118 16.93 10.40 11.20
C GLY A 118 15.83 10.55 10.14
N GLU A 119 15.66 9.57 9.24
CA GLU A 119 14.60 9.57 8.24
C GLU A 119 13.50 8.54 8.56
N ASN A 120 12.24 8.94 8.45
CA ASN A 120 11.11 8.05 8.60
C ASN A 120 10.87 7.25 7.33
N GLY A 121 10.82 5.92 7.49
CA GLY A 121 10.52 5.01 6.41
C GLY A 121 9.44 4.00 6.78
N CYS A 122 8.62 3.60 5.81
CA CYS A 122 7.47 2.74 6.04
C CYS A 122 7.44 1.50 5.15
N ALA A 123 6.67 0.49 5.59
CA ALA A 123 6.34 -0.71 4.84
C ALA A 123 4.84 -1.01 4.94
N LEU A 124 4.26 -1.50 3.86
CA LEU A 124 2.86 -1.94 3.82
C LEU A 124 2.69 -3.24 4.62
N VAL A 125 1.59 -3.35 5.35
CA VAL A 125 1.20 -4.62 5.97
C VAL A 125 0.35 -5.42 4.98
N THR A 126 0.70 -6.69 4.79
CA THR A 126 0.02 -7.59 3.87
C THR A 126 -0.52 -8.81 4.59
N LYS A 127 -1.60 -9.38 4.07
CA LYS A 127 -2.22 -10.64 4.51
C LYS A 127 -2.45 -11.59 3.34
N ASN A 128 -2.90 -12.80 3.63
CA ASN A 128 -3.38 -13.71 2.59
C ASN A 128 -4.55 -13.09 1.84
N ALA A 129 -4.53 -13.21 0.51
CA ALA A 129 -5.62 -12.72 -0.32
C ALA A 129 -6.90 -13.52 -0.09
N ASN A 130 -8.06 -12.83 -0.18
CA ASN A 130 -9.36 -13.50 -0.19
C ASN A 130 -9.55 -14.32 -1.49
N ASN A 131 -10.61 -15.11 -1.55
CA ASN A 131 -10.85 -16.01 -2.67
C ASN A 131 -10.98 -15.29 -4.03
N ASN A 132 -11.49 -14.06 -4.04
CA ASN A 132 -11.63 -13.28 -5.26
C ASN A 132 -10.26 -12.82 -5.77
N LEU A 133 -9.48 -12.17 -4.94
CA LEU A 133 -8.19 -11.57 -5.30
C LEU A 133 -7.07 -12.61 -5.47
N LYS A 134 -7.19 -13.77 -4.78
CA LYS A 134 -6.22 -14.87 -4.85
C LYS A 134 -6.02 -15.41 -6.27
N ARG A 135 -7.00 -15.21 -7.15
CA ARG A 135 -6.89 -15.61 -8.58
C ARG A 135 -5.73 -14.88 -9.29
N ILE A 136 -5.39 -13.68 -8.84
CA ILE A 136 -4.32 -12.88 -9.43
C ILE A 136 -3.04 -13.00 -8.60
N HIS A 137 -3.15 -12.84 -7.28
CA HIS A 137 -2.01 -12.93 -6.38
C HIS A 137 -2.41 -13.48 -5.01
N HIS A 138 -1.56 -14.34 -4.40
CA HIS A 138 -1.84 -14.99 -3.10
C HIS A 138 -1.76 -14.05 -1.89
N ARG A 139 -1.23 -12.83 -2.05
CA ARG A 139 -1.15 -11.80 -1.01
C ARG A 139 -1.93 -10.56 -1.43
N MET A 140 -2.43 -9.82 -0.44
CA MET A 140 -3.07 -8.53 -0.62
C MET A 140 -2.66 -7.57 0.51
N PRO A 141 -2.76 -6.24 0.33
CA PRO A 141 -2.64 -5.29 1.43
C PRO A 141 -3.72 -5.54 2.49
N VAL A 142 -3.44 -5.20 3.74
CA VAL A 142 -4.48 -5.09 4.77
C VAL A 142 -5.24 -3.80 4.53
N LEU A 143 -6.51 -3.91 4.13
CA LEU A 143 -7.41 -2.79 3.89
C LEU A 143 -8.16 -2.46 5.18
N LEU A 144 -8.18 -1.20 5.56
CA LEU A 144 -8.81 -0.71 6.78
C LEU A 144 -9.94 0.27 6.43
N SER A 145 -11.04 0.17 7.13
CA SER A 145 -12.03 1.26 7.22
C SER A 145 -11.44 2.42 8.02
N TYR A 146 -12.09 3.60 8.00
CA TYR A 146 -11.63 4.77 8.76
C TYR A 146 -11.56 4.50 10.27
N ASN A 147 -12.51 3.73 10.82
CA ASN A 147 -12.51 3.39 12.24
C ASN A 147 -11.39 2.40 12.57
N GLU A 148 -11.20 1.37 11.73
CA GLU A 148 -10.11 0.42 11.91
C GLU A 148 -8.74 1.09 11.75
N ALA A 149 -8.61 2.07 10.86
CA ALA A 149 -7.38 2.85 10.71
C ALA A 149 -7.01 3.62 11.98
N LYS A 150 -7.99 4.24 12.65
CA LYS A 150 -7.78 4.89 13.95
C LYS A 150 -7.34 3.89 15.02
N ASN A 151 -7.99 2.74 15.08
CA ASN A 151 -7.66 1.66 16.02
C ASN A 151 -6.26 1.12 15.73
N TRP A 152 -5.93 0.87 14.47
CA TRP A 152 -4.61 0.42 14.03
C TRP A 152 -3.49 1.38 14.46
N ILE A 153 -3.65 2.67 14.23
CA ILE A 153 -2.67 3.70 14.64
C ILE A 153 -2.46 3.69 16.17
N ASN A 154 -3.50 3.37 16.94
CA ASN A 154 -3.47 3.29 18.39
C ASN A 154 -3.01 1.92 18.93
N GLY A 155 -2.65 0.98 18.08
CA GLY A 155 -2.05 -0.30 18.49
C GLY A 155 -3.00 -1.48 18.49
N ASP A 156 -4.23 -1.35 18.01
CA ASP A 156 -5.19 -2.45 17.88
C ASP A 156 -4.97 -3.21 16.56
N ASP A 157 -4.84 -4.53 16.65
CA ASP A 157 -4.71 -5.44 15.50
C ASP A 157 -6.05 -6.03 15.04
N ASN A 158 -7.15 -5.63 15.66
CA ASN A 158 -8.47 -6.11 15.29
C ASN A 158 -8.97 -5.33 14.07
N TYR A 159 -8.84 -5.92 12.89
CA TYR A 159 -9.41 -5.43 11.65
C TYR A 159 -10.16 -6.57 10.96
N ASN A 160 -11.39 -6.31 10.55
CA ASN A 160 -12.27 -7.28 9.88
C ASN A 160 -13.07 -6.61 8.76
N SER A 161 -12.48 -5.58 8.15
CA SER A 161 -13.09 -4.86 7.05
C SER A 161 -13.36 -5.80 5.88
N LYS A 162 -14.58 -5.72 5.33
CA LYS A 162 -14.98 -6.43 4.11
C LYS A 162 -14.66 -5.68 2.83
N LEU A 163 -13.89 -4.61 2.89
CA LEU A 163 -13.52 -3.79 1.74
C LEU A 163 -12.90 -4.60 0.59
N SER A 164 -12.20 -5.68 0.92
CA SER A 164 -11.65 -6.59 -0.09
C SER A 164 -12.71 -7.40 -0.84
N GLU A 165 -13.94 -7.52 -0.33
CA GLU A 165 -15.03 -8.24 -1.00
C GLU A 165 -15.65 -7.40 -2.12
N SER A 166 -15.66 -6.06 -1.96
CA SER A 166 -16.13 -5.08 -2.95
C SER A 166 -15.03 -4.59 -3.90
N THR A 167 -13.80 -5.07 -3.74
CA THR A 167 -12.70 -4.68 -4.61
C THR A 167 -12.88 -5.28 -6.00
N GLU A 168 -12.87 -4.43 -7.01
CA GLU A 168 -12.88 -4.79 -8.42
C GLU A 168 -11.47 -4.76 -8.99
N PHE A 169 -11.25 -5.46 -10.10
CA PHE A 169 -9.98 -5.45 -10.81
C PHE A 169 -10.14 -5.78 -12.29
N TYR A 170 -9.24 -5.24 -13.09
CA TYR A 170 -9.17 -5.48 -14.53
C TYR A 170 -7.71 -5.48 -15.02
N PRO A 171 -7.42 -6.11 -16.18
CA PRO A 171 -6.08 -6.08 -16.76
C PRO A 171 -5.76 -4.69 -17.29
N VAL A 172 -4.50 -4.28 -17.11
CA VAL A 172 -3.97 -3.03 -17.63
C VAL A 172 -2.72 -3.27 -18.49
N SER A 173 -2.32 -2.24 -19.24
CA SER A 173 -1.13 -2.30 -20.07
C SER A 173 0.15 -2.56 -19.25
N ASP A 174 1.11 -3.25 -19.86
CA ASP A 174 2.46 -3.42 -19.34
C ASP A 174 3.25 -2.10 -19.23
N PHE A 175 2.69 -1.00 -19.74
CA PHE A 175 3.19 0.35 -19.56
C PHE A 175 3.44 0.68 -18.06
N VAL A 176 2.62 0.15 -17.15
CA VAL A 176 2.78 0.31 -15.70
C VAL A 176 4.06 -0.35 -15.15
N ASN A 177 4.68 -1.27 -15.88
CA ASN A 177 5.89 -1.98 -15.43
C ASN A 177 7.06 -1.02 -15.19
N SER A 178 7.18 0.02 -15.98
CA SER A 178 8.22 1.05 -15.79
C SER A 178 7.80 2.06 -14.72
N PRO A 179 8.55 2.22 -13.63
CA PRO A 179 8.20 3.14 -12.54
C PRO A 179 8.28 4.63 -12.91
N VAL A 180 8.87 4.97 -14.07
CA VAL A 180 8.90 6.34 -14.58
C VAL A 180 7.60 6.72 -15.28
N ASN A 181 6.80 5.74 -15.70
CA ASN A 181 5.51 5.98 -16.32
C ASN A 181 4.49 6.39 -15.25
N ASN A 182 3.93 7.59 -15.39
CA ASN A 182 3.01 8.18 -14.42
C ASN A 182 1.91 8.96 -15.15
N SER A 183 0.96 8.24 -15.74
CA SER A 183 -0.19 8.81 -16.45
C SER A 183 -1.39 7.89 -16.36
N GLU A 184 -2.54 8.36 -16.83
CA GLU A 184 -3.80 7.59 -16.87
C GLU A 184 -3.69 6.28 -17.65
N ILE A 185 -2.77 6.20 -18.62
CA ILE A 185 -2.48 4.96 -19.37
C ILE A 185 -2.16 3.78 -18.43
N CYS A 186 -1.58 4.06 -17.25
CA CYS A 186 -1.27 3.01 -16.26
C CYS A 186 -2.52 2.27 -15.76
N ILE A 187 -3.70 2.91 -15.80
CA ILE A 187 -4.96 2.39 -15.27
C ILE A 187 -6.01 2.13 -16.36
N GLU A 188 -5.67 2.31 -17.63
CA GLU A 188 -6.60 2.00 -18.73
C GLU A 188 -6.94 0.51 -18.76
N ASN A 189 -8.25 0.22 -18.77
CA ASN A 189 -8.76 -1.14 -18.88
C ASN A 189 -8.52 -1.68 -20.29
N LEU A 190 -7.99 -2.88 -20.41
CA LEU A 190 -7.70 -3.55 -21.68
C LEU A 190 -8.89 -4.37 -22.23
N ASN A 191 -10.00 -4.50 -21.46
CA ASN A 191 -11.20 -5.24 -21.88
C ASN A 191 -12.16 -4.33 -22.65
#